data_a500af4f3ba3e3cabbe721c282162450
#
_entry.id   a500af4f3ba3e3cabbe721c282162450
#
_cell.length_a   1.000
_cell.length_b   1.000
_cell.length_c   1.000
_cell.angle_alpha   90.00
_cell.angle_beta   90.00
_cell.angle_gamma   90.00
#
_symmetry.space_group_name_H-M   'P 1'
#
loop_
_entity.id
_entity.type
_entity.pdbx_description
1 polymer ?
#
loop_
_entity_poly.entity_id
_entity_poly.type
_entity_poly.pdbx_seq_one_letter_code
_entity_poly.pdbx_strand_id
1 'polypeptide(L)'
;MKIPKRISTNVSKFLLAKVALIGLFTIVTVLQVFSFPGQFAHMGRINGWKLILEVALTLLVALLFLCAQVAIFSLWKLISYMQLGSFYSYNSIKWMNRFVISVRTATVFPILLILIIAPQADDPGVLVFLLAISFFIGSFYLVSLLLRDQIQMKAAALN
;
A
#
# COMPACT_ATOMS: atom_id res chain seq x y z
N MET A 1 -20.04 -10.23 35.82
CA MET A 1 -18.87 -9.33 35.76
C MET A 1 -19.04 -8.45 34.50
N LYS A 2 -19.51 -7.19 34.64
CA LYS A 2 -19.74 -6.29 33.48
C LYS A 2 -18.39 -5.69 33.06
N ILE A 3 -17.91 -6.08 31.87
CA ILE A 3 -16.75 -5.45 31.24
C ILE A 3 -17.07 -3.95 31.04
N PRO A 4 -16.21 -3.03 31.48
CA PRO A 4 -16.46 -1.62 31.35
C PRO A 4 -16.62 -1.25 29.86
N LYS A 5 -17.70 -0.51 29.52
CA LYS A 5 -18.12 -0.15 28.16
C LYS A 5 -16.99 0.43 27.29
N ARG A 6 -16.01 1.10 27.89
CA ARG A 6 -14.83 1.69 27.25
C ARG A 6 -13.82 0.67 26.70
N ILE A 7 -13.72 -0.52 27.32
CA ILE A 7 -12.84 -1.61 26.85
C ILE A 7 -13.49 -2.31 25.65
N SER A 8 -14.80 -2.54 25.71
CA SER A 8 -15.58 -3.16 24.63
C SER A 8 -15.53 -2.35 23.32
N THR A 9 -15.64 -1.01 23.39
CA THR A 9 -15.59 -0.15 22.20
C THR A 9 -14.21 -0.10 21.53
N ASN A 10 -13.12 -0.26 22.27
CA ASN A 10 -11.78 -0.29 21.69
C ASN A 10 -11.50 -1.62 21.00
N VAL A 11 -11.92 -2.74 21.59
CA VAL A 11 -11.76 -4.08 20.97
C VAL A 11 -12.49 -4.17 19.63
N SER A 12 -13.71 -3.63 19.55
CA SER A 12 -14.47 -3.62 18.29
C SER A 12 -13.81 -2.79 17.18
N LYS A 13 -13.20 -1.65 17.50
CA LYS A 13 -12.48 -0.81 16.52
C LYS A 13 -11.24 -1.52 15.95
N PHE A 14 -10.46 -2.19 16.79
CA PHE A 14 -9.30 -2.95 16.33
C PHE A 14 -9.72 -4.14 15.46
N LEU A 15 -10.80 -4.83 15.82
CA LEU A 15 -11.34 -5.93 15.01
C LEU A 15 -11.79 -5.42 13.64
N LEU A 16 -12.56 -4.32 13.60
CA LEU A 16 -13.04 -3.72 12.37
C LEU A 16 -11.87 -3.30 11.46
N ALA A 17 -10.84 -2.67 12.03
CA ALA A 17 -9.63 -2.29 11.27
C ALA A 17 -8.92 -3.52 10.67
N LYS A 18 -8.80 -4.61 11.41
CA LYS A 18 -8.21 -5.86 10.90
C LYS A 18 -9.05 -6.50 9.80
N VAL A 19 -10.38 -6.53 9.95
CA VAL A 19 -11.29 -7.05 8.92
C VAL A 19 -11.19 -6.20 7.66
N ALA A 20 -11.14 -4.87 7.78
CA ALA A 20 -10.95 -3.98 6.64
C ALA A 20 -9.60 -4.24 5.92
N LEU A 21 -8.51 -4.49 6.66
CA LEU A 21 -7.21 -4.83 6.06
C LEU A 21 -7.22 -6.18 5.34
N ILE A 22 -7.94 -7.19 5.86
CA ILE A 22 -8.14 -8.47 5.16
C ILE A 22 -8.91 -8.24 3.86
N GLY A 23 -10.00 -7.50 3.91
CA GLY A 23 -10.79 -7.16 2.72
C GLY A 23 -9.94 -6.44 1.66
N LEU A 24 -9.18 -5.43 2.09
CA LEU A 24 -8.28 -4.69 1.20
C LEU A 24 -7.20 -5.60 0.59
N PHE A 25 -6.57 -6.46 1.40
CA PHE A 25 -5.58 -7.42 0.92
C PHE A 25 -6.18 -8.37 -0.13
N THR A 26 -7.39 -8.87 0.11
CA THR A 26 -8.11 -9.75 -0.82
C THR A 26 -8.41 -9.04 -2.12
N ILE A 27 -8.94 -7.80 -2.07
CA ILE A 27 -9.23 -6.99 -3.26
C ILE A 27 -7.95 -6.75 -4.08
N VAL A 28 -6.87 -6.34 -3.43
CA VAL A 28 -5.57 -6.11 -4.09
C VAL A 28 -5.07 -7.40 -4.77
N THR A 29 -5.21 -8.55 -4.11
CA THR A 29 -4.80 -9.84 -4.68
C THR A 29 -5.65 -10.22 -5.91
N VAL A 30 -6.96 -10.03 -5.84
CA VAL A 30 -7.87 -10.29 -6.98
C VAL A 30 -7.53 -9.38 -8.16
N LEU A 31 -7.30 -8.09 -7.92
CA LEU A 31 -6.90 -7.15 -8.97
C LEU A 31 -5.56 -7.55 -9.60
N GLN A 32 -4.59 -7.95 -8.78
CA GLN A 32 -3.26 -8.35 -9.23
C GLN A 32 -3.28 -9.59 -10.13
N VAL A 33 -4.08 -10.59 -9.76
CA VAL A 33 -4.06 -11.90 -10.45
C VAL A 33 -4.99 -11.93 -11.65
N PHE A 34 -6.17 -11.32 -11.56
CA PHE A 34 -7.21 -11.46 -12.58
C PHE A 34 -7.41 -10.20 -13.42
N SER A 35 -7.48 -9.01 -12.78
CA SER A 35 -7.92 -7.81 -13.48
C SER A 35 -6.85 -7.24 -14.40
N PHE A 36 -5.68 -6.93 -13.86
CA PHE A 36 -4.64 -6.21 -14.61
C PHE A 36 -3.99 -7.04 -15.73
N PRO A 37 -3.64 -8.34 -15.54
CA PRO A 37 -3.10 -9.12 -16.64
C PRO A 37 -4.09 -9.24 -17.81
N GLY A 38 -5.38 -9.42 -17.51
CA GLY A 38 -6.43 -9.48 -18.53
C GLY A 38 -6.60 -8.17 -19.30
N GLN A 39 -6.55 -7.03 -18.59
CA GLN A 39 -6.66 -5.71 -19.20
C GLN A 39 -5.49 -5.40 -20.13
N PHE A 40 -4.23 -5.65 -19.69
CA PHE A 40 -3.07 -5.39 -20.52
C PHE A 40 -3.03 -6.30 -21.76
N ALA A 41 -3.39 -7.58 -21.62
CA ALA A 41 -3.52 -8.48 -22.76
C ALA A 41 -4.62 -8.05 -23.74
N HIS A 42 -5.72 -7.47 -23.24
CA HIS A 42 -6.78 -6.92 -24.09
C HIS A 42 -6.33 -5.66 -24.82
N MET A 43 -5.69 -4.71 -24.10
CA MET A 43 -5.15 -3.49 -24.69
C MET A 43 -4.06 -3.77 -25.71
N GLY A 44 -3.20 -4.77 -25.44
CA GLY A 44 -2.18 -5.18 -26.39
C GLY A 44 -2.74 -5.70 -27.70
N ARG A 45 -3.83 -6.46 -27.65
CA ARG A 45 -4.54 -6.95 -28.85
C ARG A 45 -5.17 -5.83 -29.68
N ILE A 46 -5.76 -4.84 -29.02
CA ILE A 46 -6.41 -3.71 -29.71
C ILE A 46 -5.37 -2.77 -30.32
N ASN A 47 -4.32 -2.42 -29.58
CA ASN A 47 -3.33 -1.43 -29.98
C ASN A 47 -2.12 -2.03 -30.72
N GLY A 48 -2.10 -3.35 -30.95
CA GLY A 48 -0.98 -4.03 -31.61
C GLY A 48 0.34 -3.97 -30.83
N TRP A 49 0.27 -3.92 -29.50
CA TRP A 49 1.47 -3.86 -28.65
C TRP A 49 2.32 -5.12 -28.77
N LYS A 50 3.64 -4.94 -28.65
CA LYS A 50 4.54 -6.09 -28.55
C LYS A 50 4.32 -6.80 -27.22
N LEU A 51 4.37 -8.12 -27.22
CA LEU A 51 4.20 -8.95 -26.00
C LEU A 51 5.10 -8.50 -24.84
N ILE A 52 6.31 -8.03 -25.16
CA ILE A 52 7.25 -7.54 -24.14
C ILE A 52 6.70 -6.34 -23.35
N LEU A 53 5.95 -5.45 -24.00
CA LEU A 53 5.32 -4.29 -23.36
C LEU A 53 4.18 -4.72 -22.42
N GLU A 54 3.33 -5.65 -22.85
CA GLU A 54 2.25 -6.21 -22.04
C GLU A 54 2.79 -6.85 -20.76
N VAL A 55 3.85 -7.67 -20.91
CA VAL A 55 4.51 -8.35 -19.80
C VAL A 55 5.17 -7.33 -18.86
N ALA A 56 5.85 -6.30 -19.41
CA ALA A 56 6.50 -5.27 -18.61
C ALA A 56 5.49 -4.46 -17.78
N LEU A 57 4.37 -4.04 -18.37
CA LEU A 57 3.30 -3.31 -17.67
C LEU A 57 2.65 -4.18 -16.59
N THR A 58 2.36 -5.45 -16.91
CA THR A 58 1.80 -6.41 -15.95
C THR A 58 2.74 -6.60 -14.76
N LEU A 59 4.04 -6.75 -15.01
CA LEU A 59 5.04 -6.93 -13.96
C LEU A 59 5.17 -5.69 -13.08
N LEU A 60 5.20 -4.48 -13.66
CA LEU A 60 5.28 -3.23 -12.90
C LEU A 60 4.08 -3.05 -11.96
N VAL A 61 2.88 -3.31 -12.47
CA VAL A 61 1.66 -3.21 -11.64
C VAL A 61 1.63 -4.32 -10.59
N ALA A 62 2.07 -5.53 -10.91
CA ALA A 62 2.18 -6.61 -9.94
C ALA A 62 3.16 -6.26 -8.80
N LEU A 63 4.30 -5.65 -9.09
CA LEU A 63 5.27 -5.19 -8.10
C LEU A 63 4.72 -4.05 -7.24
N LEU A 64 3.97 -3.10 -7.83
CA LEU A 64 3.26 -2.06 -7.08
C LEU A 64 2.30 -2.67 -6.06
N PHE A 65 1.49 -3.65 -6.48
CA PHE A 65 0.56 -4.32 -5.58
C PHE A 65 1.26 -5.17 -4.52
N LEU A 66 2.39 -5.79 -4.81
CA LEU A 66 3.22 -6.44 -3.79
C LEU A 66 3.68 -5.45 -2.71
N CYS A 67 4.09 -4.25 -3.09
CA CYS A 67 4.40 -3.20 -2.12
C CYS A 67 3.18 -2.85 -1.26
N ALA A 68 2.00 -2.71 -1.86
CA ALA A 68 0.75 -2.47 -1.12
C ALA A 68 0.43 -3.62 -0.15
N GLN A 69 0.60 -4.88 -0.55
CA GLN A 69 0.38 -6.05 0.30
C GLN A 69 1.35 -6.07 1.51
N VAL A 70 2.63 -5.74 1.30
CA VAL A 70 3.61 -5.61 2.39
C VAL A 70 3.22 -4.47 3.35
N ALA A 71 2.72 -3.34 2.83
CA ALA A 71 2.23 -2.24 3.63
C ALA A 71 1.02 -2.65 4.48
N ILE A 72 0.03 -3.32 3.89
CA ILE A 72 -1.17 -3.83 4.58
C ILE A 72 -0.77 -4.81 5.70
N PHE A 73 0.15 -5.74 5.42
CA PHE A 73 0.62 -6.69 6.42
C PHE A 73 1.38 -6.00 7.56
N SER A 74 2.17 -4.98 7.25
CA SER A 74 2.88 -4.18 8.26
C SER A 74 1.90 -3.42 9.16
N LEU A 75 0.85 -2.84 8.60
CA LEU A 75 -0.24 -2.20 9.37
C LEU A 75 -0.97 -3.20 10.27
N TRP A 76 -1.23 -4.42 9.78
CA TRP A 76 -1.82 -5.47 10.60
C TRP A 76 -0.98 -5.75 11.85
N LYS A 77 0.35 -5.87 11.69
CA LYS A 77 1.28 -6.08 12.81
C LYS A 77 1.28 -4.88 13.76
N LEU A 78 1.32 -3.65 13.25
CA LEU A 78 1.27 -2.44 14.06
C LEU A 78 -0.01 -2.36 14.91
N ILE A 79 -1.18 -2.67 14.32
CA ILE A 79 -2.45 -2.73 15.05
C ILE A 79 -2.39 -3.78 16.16
N SER A 80 -1.74 -4.94 15.91
CA SER A 80 -1.57 -5.97 16.94
C SER A 80 -0.70 -5.49 18.09
N TYR A 81 0.39 -4.75 17.83
CA TYR A 81 1.21 -4.14 18.88
C TYR A 81 0.47 -3.05 19.65
N MET A 82 -0.40 -2.29 18.98
CA MET A 82 -1.29 -1.32 19.66
C MET A 82 -2.25 -2.02 20.62
N GLN A 83 -2.84 -3.15 20.22
CA GLN A 83 -3.73 -3.94 21.08
C GLN A 83 -3.02 -4.48 22.34
N LEU A 84 -1.74 -4.86 22.22
CA LEU A 84 -0.92 -5.37 23.31
C LEU A 84 -0.33 -4.27 24.20
N GLY A 85 -0.59 -2.99 23.91
CA GLY A 85 0.01 -1.87 24.65
C GLY A 85 1.53 -1.70 24.43
N SER A 86 2.11 -2.43 23.47
CA SER A 86 3.55 -2.45 23.19
C SER A 86 3.91 -1.70 21.90
N PHE A 87 3.16 -0.64 21.59
CA PHE A 87 3.30 0.11 20.34
C PHE A 87 4.67 0.80 20.19
N TYR A 88 5.31 1.18 21.30
CA TYR A 88 6.64 1.82 21.32
C TYR A 88 7.79 0.81 21.48
N SER A 89 7.53 -0.48 21.33
CA SER A 89 8.56 -1.51 21.39
C SER A 89 9.46 -1.51 20.14
N TYR A 90 10.68 -2.01 20.27
CA TYR A 90 11.63 -2.21 19.17
C TYR A 90 11.00 -2.97 17.99
N ASN A 91 10.21 -3.99 18.27
CA ASN A 91 9.54 -4.79 17.24
C ASN A 91 8.49 -3.99 16.47
N SER A 92 7.75 -3.10 17.14
CA SER A 92 6.80 -2.21 16.48
C SER A 92 7.51 -1.24 15.54
N ILE A 93 8.63 -0.64 15.98
CA ILE A 93 9.46 0.26 15.15
C ILE A 93 9.96 -0.47 13.89
N LYS A 94 10.37 -1.73 14.02
CA LYS A 94 10.79 -2.56 12.88
C LYS A 94 9.68 -2.72 11.83
N TRP A 95 8.43 -2.96 12.27
CA TRP A 95 7.29 -3.04 11.36
C TRP A 95 6.91 -1.69 10.76
N MET A 96 7.04 -0.60 11.52
CA MET A 96 6.85 0.73 11.00
C MET A 96 7.87 1.09 9.92
N ASN A 97 9.15 0.73 10.10
CA ASN A 97 10.18 0.89 9.07
C ASN A 97 9.86 0.09 7.80
N ARG A 98 9.40 -1.16 7.93
CA ARG A 98 8.98 -1.96 6.76
C ARG A 98 7.82 -1.32 6.02
N PHE A 99 6.83 -0.79 6.74
CA PHE A 99 5.72 -0.05 6.18
C PHE A 99 6.21 1.16 5.35
N VAL A 100 7.05 2.00 5.94
CA VAL A 100 7.61 3.19 5.27
C VAL A 100 8.43 2.81 4.03
N ILE A 101 9.26 1.76 4.12
CA ILE A 101 10.06 1.28 2.98
C ILE A 101 9.14 0.79 1.85
N SER A 102 8.07 0.03 2.16
CA SER A 102 7.17 -0.48 1.13
C SER A 102 6.40 0.66 0.44
N VAL A 103 5.93 1.67 1.18
CA VAL A 103 5.28 2.84 0.60
C VAL A 103 6.26 3.66 -0.24
N ARG A 104 7.50 3.88 0.25
CA ARG A 104 8.58 4.53 -0.52
C ARG A 104 8.83 3.80 -1.85
N THR A 105 8.97 2.49 -1.83
CA THR A 105 9.20 1.70 -3.04
C THR A 105 8.01 1.80 -3.99
N ALA A 106 6.79 1.83 -3.46
CA ALA A 106 5.58 1.98 -4.26
C ALA A 106 5.52 3.30 -5.05
N THR A 107 6.18 4.38 -4.60
CA THR A 107 6.19 5.67 -5.34
C THR A 107 6.91 5.60 -6.68
N VAL A 108 7.84 4.65 -6.86
CA VAL A 108 8.62 4.50 -8.09
C VAL A 108 7.77 3.97 -9.24
N PHE A 109 6.85 3.05 -8.97
CA PHE A 109 6.11 2.32 -10.02
C PHE A 109 5.17 3.18 -10.85
N PRO A 110 4.34 4.09 -10.27
CA PRO A 110 3.50 4.98 -11.08
C PRO A 110 4.31 5.91 -11.99
N ILE A 111 5.50 6.35 -11.53
CA ILE A 111 6.41 7.18 -12.34
C ILE A 111 6.93 6.38 -13.54
N LEU A 112 7.35 5.13 -13.32
CA LEU A 112 7.77 4.24 -14.41
C LEU A 112 6.63 3.94 -15.38
N LEU A 113 5.40 3.76 -14.88
CA LEU A 113 4.21 3.57 -15.71
C LEU A 113 3.95 4.78 -16.58
N ILE A 114 4.06 6.01 -16.04
CA ILE A 114 3.93 7.25 -16.82
C ILE A 114 4.96 7.26 -17.95
N LEU A 115 6.23 6.99 -17.66
CA LEU A 115 7.29 7.02 -18.67
C LEU A 115 7.08 6.02 -19.82
N ILE A 116 6.49 4.86 -19.51
CA ILE A 116 6.23 3.82 -20.51
C ILE A 116 4.94 4.11 -21.29
N ILE A 117 3.90 4.61 -20.63
CA ILE A 117 2.58 4.81 -21.25
C ILE A 117 2.50 6.15 -21.99
N ALA A 118 3.18 7.21 -21.52
CA ALA A 118 3.08 8.54 -22.10
C ALA A 118 3.33 8.63 -23.63
N PRO A 119 4.32 7.91 -24.21
CA PRO A 119 4.53 7.95 -25.65
C PRO A 119 3.44 7.28 -26.48
N GLN A 120 2.55 6.50 -25.84
CA GLN A 120 1.55 5.66 -26.48
C GLN A 120 0.11 6.05 -26.09
N ALA A 121 -0.02 7.07 -25.21
CA ALA A 121 -1.30 7.49 -24.71
C ALA A 121 -1.97 8.47 -25.69
N ASP A 122 -3.06 8.04 -26.30
CA ASP A 122 -3.93 8.91 -27.11
C ASP A 122 -4.82 9.79 -26.21
N ASP A 123 -5.06 9.36 -24.96
CA ASP A 123 -5.89 10.07 -23.98
C ASP A 123 -5.03 10.67 -22.86
N PRO A 124 -5.00 12.02 -22.71
CA PRO A 124 -4.30 12.68 -21.61
C PRO A 124 -4.87 12.33 -20.23
N GLY A 125 -6.11 11.84 -20.14
CA GLY A 125 -6.76 11.48 -18.89
C GLY A 125 -6.02 10.38 -18.12
N VAL A 126 -5.46 9.41 -18.82
CA VAL A 126 -4.67 8.32 -18.21
C VAL A 126 -3.41 8.87 -17.53
N LEU A 127 -2.73 9.85 -18.16
CA LEU A 127 -1.53 10.46 -17.60
C LEU A 127 -1.86 11.29 -16.37
N VAL A 128 -2.94 12.07 -16.42
CA VAL A 128 -3.42 12.86 -15.26
C VAL A 128 -3.78 11.93 -14.10
N PHE A 129 -4.44 10.82 -14.36
CA PHE A 129 -4.79 9.82 -13.36
C PHE A 129 -3.54 9.19 -12.71
N LEU A 130 -2.54 8.79 -13.49
CA LEU A 130 -1.29 8.26 -12.99
C LEU A 130 -0.48 9.29 -12.18
N LEU A 131 -0.49 10.57 -12.62
CA LEU A 131 0.08 11.67 -11.84
C LEU A 131 -0.63 11.82 -10.48
N ALA A 132 -1.95 11.82 -10.46
CA ALA A 132 -2.73 11.91 -9.22
C ALA A 132 -2.40 10.76 -8.26
N ILE A 133 -2.28 9.53 -8.76
CA ILE A 133 -1.85 8.36 -7.97
C ILE A 133 -0.42 8.57 -7.43
N SER A 134 0.50 9.08 -8.25
CA SER A 134 1.88 9.34 -7.85
C SER A 134 1.95 10.35 -6.69
N PHE A 135 1.20 11.45 -6.81
CA PHE A 135 1.09 12.45 -5.74
C PHE A 135 0.45 11.89 -4.48
N PHE A 136 -0.60 11.08 -4.62
CA PHE A 136 -1.27 10.45 -3.48
C PHE A 136 -0.32 9.54 -2.71
N ILE A 137 0.39 8.63 -3.41
CA ILE A 137 1.35 7.71 -2.78
C ILE A 137 2.52 8.50 -2.17
N GLY A 138 3.03 9.54 -2.88
CA GLY A 138 4.09 10.41 -2.39
C GLY A 138 3.71 11.15 -1.11
N SER A 139 2.51 11.73 -1.07
CA SER A 139 1.99 12.39 0.13
C SER A 139 1.81 11.41 1.29
N PHE A 140 1.32 10.21 1.00
CA PHE A 140 1.16 9.15 1.99
C PHE A 140 2.51 8.67 2.54
N TYR A 141 3.55 8.63 1.69
CA TYR A 141 4.92 8.34 2.13
C TYR A 141 5.43 9.40 3.11
N LEU A 142 5.26 10.70 2.81
CA LEU A 142 5.70 11.78 3.70
C LEU A 142 5.00 11.72 5.06
N VAL A 143 3.68 11.51 5.09
CA VAL A 143 2.94 11.31 6.34
C VAL A 143 3.46 10.10 7.12
N SER A 144 3.76 9.01 6.42
CA SER A 144 4.30 7.79 7.03
C SER A 144 5.69 8.01 7.66
N LEU A 145 6.53 8.84 7.05
CA LEU A 145 7.81 9.26 7.62
C LEU A 145 7.63 10.04 8.93
N LEU A 146 6.76 11.03 8.93
CA LEU A 146 6.46 11.83 10.13
C LEU A 146 5.94 10.96 11.27
N LEU A 147 5.04 10.02 10.98
CA LEU A 147 4.53 9.07 11.98
C LEU A 147 5.63 8.18 12.53
N ARG A 148 6.52 7.67 11.69
CA ARG A 148 7.67 6.87 12.10
C ARG A 148 8.56 7.64 13.07
N ASP A 149 8.92 8.87 12.71
CA ASP A 149 9.82 9.70 13.49
C ASP A 149 9.21 10.06 14.86
N GLN A 150 7.90 10.34 14.91
CA GLN A 150 7.15 10.54 16.16
C GLN A 150 7.18 9.28 17.07
N ILE A 151 7.01 8.09 16.50
CA ILE A 151 7.05 6.83 17.26
C ILE A 151 8.45 6.59 17.80
N GLN A 152 9.50 6.85 17.01
CA GLN A 152 10.88 6.66 17.43
C GLN A 152 11.27 7.62 18.54
N MET A 153 10.90 8.90 18.44
CA MET A 153 11.16 9.89 19.50
C MET A 153 10.49 9.49 20.82
N LYS A 154 9.22 9.06 20.77
CA LYS A 154 8.51 8.61 21.97
C LYS A 154 9.09 7.33 22.57
N ALA A 155 9.52 6.39 21.73
CA ALA A 155 10.18 5.17 22.20
C ALA A 155 11.52 5.46 22.88
N ALA A 156 12.30 6.42 22.37
CA ALA A 156 13.56 6.86 22.97
C ALA A 156 13.36 7.58 24.31
N ALA A 157 12.23 8.29 24.50
CA ALA A 157 11.91 8.97 25.74
C ALA A 157 11.39 8.04 26.86
N LEU A 158 11.03 6.80 26.53
CA LEU A 158 10.51 5.80 27.47
C LEU A 158 11.58 4.80 27.93
N ASN A 159 12.77 4.80 27.32
CA ASN A 159 13.95 4.00 27.68
C ASN A 159 14.98 4.84 28.40
#